data_f22d3dfb5fd3ed9f763fd20947d23d45
#
_entry.id   f22d3dfb5fd3ed9f763fd20947d23d45
#
_cell.length_a   1.000
_cell.length_b   1.000
_cell.length_c   1.000
_cell.angle_alpha   90.00
_cell.angle_beta   90.00
_cell.angle_gamma   90.00
#
_symmetry.space_group_name_H-M   'P 1'
#
loop_
_entity.id
_entity.type
_entity.pdbx_description
1 polymer ?
#
loop_
_entity_poly.entity_id
_entity_poly.type
_entity_poly.pdbx_seq_one_letter_code
_entity_poly.pdbx_strand_id
1 'polypeptide(L)'
;MENIHDVLDDYFKSWNEGFISKNGDKIRHFMSKNFVGSWAHSNIDQPDVYYYNYDLNNVLKQMDHAEKSFEIASITNRKNGLEFLISGKETALINGEPYTAQCMFVWRKEVNEWKLLREYIELER
;
A
#
# COMPACT_ATOMS: atom_id res chain seq x y z
N MET A 1 9.96 3.62 19.82
CA MET A 1 9.82 2.47 18.89
C MET A 1 8.48 2.59 18.15
N GLU A 2 8.54 2.63 16.83
CA GLU A 2 7.30 2.73 16.05
C GLU A 2 6.51 1.44 16.15
N ASN A 3 5.20 1.55 16.37
CA ASN A 3 4.31 0.40 16.24
C ASN A 3 3.78 0.33 14.81
N ILE A 4 3.22 -0.82 14.44
CA ILE A 4 2.78 -1.04 13.06
C ILE A 4 1.64 -0.11 12.64
N HIS A 5 0.80 0.33 13.58
CA HIS A 5 -0.27 1.28 13.29
C HIS A 5 0.30 2.63 12.84
N ASP A 6 1.34 3.11 13.51
CA ASP A 6 2.00 4.36 13.14
C ASP A 6 2.67 4.25 11.78
N VAL A 7 3.27 3.10 11.49
CA VAL A 7 3.89 2.82 10.19
C VAL A 7 2.84 2.89 9.07
N LEU A 8 1.67 2.27 9.28
CA LEU A 8 0.59 2.32 8.30
C LEU A 8 0.07 3.74 8.10
N ASP A 9 -0.12 4.49 9.19
CA ASP A 9 -0.58 5.88 9.10
C ASP A 9 0.39 6.72 8.27
N ASP A 10 1.68 6.59 8.53
CA ASP A 10 2.73 7.32 7.80
C ASP A 10 2.78 6.90 6.34
N TYR A 11 2.61 5.62 6.06
CA TYR A 11 2.60 5.09 4.71
C TYR A 11 1.44 5.68 3.88
N PHE A 12 0.22 5.65 4.43
CA PHE A 12 -0.94 6.21 3.72
C PHE A 12 -0.85 7.72 3.61
N LYS A 13 -0.30 8.39 4.61
CA LYS A 13 -0.02 9.83 4.53
C LYS A 13 0.94 10.13 3.36
N SER A 14 1.97 9.29 3.18
CA SER A 14 2.90 9.45 2.06
C SER A 14 2.21 9.32 0.71
N TRP A 15 1.25 8.39 0.58
CA TRP A 15 0.44 8.29 -0.63
C TRP A 15 -0.35 9.57 -0.88
N ASN A 16 -1.00 10.10 0.17
CA ASN A 16 -1.84 11.30 0.04
C ASN A 16 -1.00 12.53 -0.33
N GLU A 17 0.19 12.66 0.24
CA GLU A 17 1.13 13.69 -0.16
C GLU A 17 1.60 13.49 -1.60
N GLY A 18 1.85 12.25 -2.01
CA GLY A 18 2.30 11.91 -3.36
C GLY A 18 1.27 12.23 -4.43
N PHE A 19 -0.01 12.07 -4.14
CA PHE A 19 -1.06 12.46 -5.10
C PHE A 19 -1.03 13.95 -5.40
N ILE A 20 -0.62 14.76 -4.44
CA ILE A 20 -0.52 16.21 -4.59
C ILE A 20 0.78 16.59 -5.29
N SER A 21 1.92 16.08 -4.80
CA SER A 21 3.24 16.44 -5.30
C SER A 21 3.61 15.74 -6.62
N LYS A 22 2.94 14.62 -6.92
CA LYS A 22 3.26 13.71 -8.03
C LYS A 22 4.64 13.09 -7.91
N ASN A 23 5.17 13.01 -6.68
CA ASN A 23 6.47 12.44 -6.37
C ASN A 23 6.29 11.28 -5.38
N GLY A 24 6.74 10.09 -5.77
CA GLY A 24 6.59 8.87 -4.99
C GLY A 24 7.79 8.47 -4.14
N ASP A 25 8.78 9.34 -3.98
CA ASP A 25 10.01 8.99 -3.26
C ASP A 25 9.74 8.55 -1.82
N LYS A 26 8.86 9.24 -1.09
CA LYS A 26 8.50 8.88 0.27
C LYS A 26 7.78 7.53 0.34
N ILE A 27 6.89 7.28 -0.62
CA ILE A 27 6.18 6.00 -0.70
C ILE A 27 7.17 4.88 -0.94
N ARG A 28 8.08 5.07 -1.90
CA ARG A 28 9.07 4.05 -2.26
C ARG A 28 10.03 3.76 -1.10
N HIS A 29 10.28 4.76 -0.26
CA HIS A 29 11.12 4.55 0.92
C HIS A 29 10.56 3.49 1.87
N PHE A 30 9.23 3.35 1.94
CA PHE A 30 8.59 2.32 2.75
C PHE A 30 8.66 0.93 2.14
N MET A 31 9.04 0.81 0.87
CA MET A 31 9.05 -0.48 0.19
C MET A 31 10.38 -1.20 0.33
N SER A 32 10.31 -2.50 0.59
CA SER A 32 11.48 -3.36 0.51
C SER A 32 11.97 -3.42 -0.93
N LYS A 33 13.29 -3.53 -1.14
CA LYS A 33 13.84 -3.76 -2.48
C LYS A 33 13.39 -5.10 -3.05
N ASN A 34 12.90 -6.00 -2.20
CA ASN A 34 12.35 -7.30 -2.59
C ASN A 34 10.83 -7.26 -2.73
N PHE A 35 10.25 -6.07 -2.76
CA PHE A 35 8.81 -5.86 -2.85
C PHE A 35 8.21 -6.52 -4.10
N VAL A 36 7.08 -7.18 -3.89
CA VAL A 36 6.22 -7.66 -4.98
C VAL A 36 4.79 -7.26 -4.64
N GLY A 37 4.13 -6.61 -5.56
CA GLY A 37 2.73 -6.25 -5.45
C GLY A 37 1.90 -6.94 -6.52
N SER A 38 0.62 -7.11 -6.23
CA SER A 38 -0.36 -7.64 -7.18
C SER A 38 -1.62 -6.80 -7.10
N TRP A 39 -2.09 -6.35 -8.25
CA TRP A 39 -3.29 -5.55 -8.37
C TRP A 39 -4.30 -6.28 -9.24
N ALA A 40 -5.53 -6.40 -8.75
CA ALA A 40 -6.58 -7.15 -9.41
C ALA A 40 -7.93 -6.45 -9.27
N HIS A 41 -8.89 -6.89 -10.06
CA HIS A 41 -10.30 -6.58 -9.88
C HIS A 41 -11.14 -7.75 -10.43
N SER A 42 -12.43 -7.75 -10.11
CA SER A 42 -13.30 -8.89 -10.40
C SER A 42 -13.42 -9.24 -11.89
N ASN A 43 -13.02 -8.33 -12.78
CA ASN A 43 -13.18 -8.52 -14.23
C ASN A 43 -11.90 -9.01 -14.92
N ILE A 44 -10.82 -9.28 -14.17
CA ILE A 44 -9.58 -9.83 -14.75
C ILE A 44 -9.29 -11.20 -14.18
N ASP A 45 -8.76 -12.09 -15.01
CA ASP A 45 -8.44 -13.46 -14.60
C ASP A 45 -7.11 -13.55 -13.86
N GLN A 46 -6.16 -12.68 -14.19
CA GLN A 46 -4.83 -12.69 -13.60
C GLN A 46 -4.49 -11.31 -13.06
N PRO A 47 -3.97 -11.23 -11.81
CA PRO A 47 -3.52 -9.95 -11.26
C PRO A 47 -2.36 -9.39 -12.07
N ASP A 48 -2.27 -8.06 -12.11
CA ASP A 48 -1.08 -7.38 -12.60
C ASP A 48 -0.03 -7.38 -11.51
N VAL A 49 1.15 -7.92 -11.80
CA VAL A 49 2.25 -8.01 -10.83
C VAL A 49 3.25 -6.90 -11.09
N TYR A 50 3.68 -6.24 -10.03
CA TYR A 50 4.66 -5.16 -10.12
C TYR A 50 5.69 -5.28 -9.00
N TYR A 51 6.86 -4.69 -9.23
CA TYR A 51 8.02 -4.85 -8.37
C TYR A 51 8.49 -3.50 -7.84
N TYR A 52 9.51 -3.51 -6.98
CA TYR A 52 10.02 -2.31 -6.31
C TYR A 52 10.24 -1.14 -7.27
N ASN A 53 10.70 -1.40 -8.47
CA ASN A 53 11.08 -0.37 -9.44
C ASN A 53 9.96 0.06 -10.40
N TYR A 54 8.70 -0.29 -10.10
CA TYR A 54 7.59 0.14 -10.98
C TYR A 54 7.50 1.67 -11.04
N ASP A 55 6.88 2.19 -12.11
CA ASP A 55 6.80 3.62 -12.36
C ASP A 55 5.75 4.29 -11.47
N LEU A 56 6.12 4.51 -10.22
CA LEU A 56 5.23 5.05 -9.19
C LEU A 56 4.79 6.48 -9.51
N ASN A 57 5.70 7.30 -10.03
CA ASN A 57 5.35 8.67 -10.36
C ASN A 57 4.27 8.73 -11.45
N ASN A 58 4.32 7.80 -12.40
CA ASN A 58 3.27 7.72 -13.43
C ASN A 58 1.92 7.33 -12.83
N VAL A 59 1.91 6.41 -11.87
CA VAL A 59 0.68 6.04 -11.16
C VAL A 59 0.08 7.27 -10.48
N LEU A 60 0.90 8.05 -9.79
CA LEU A 60 0.45 9.26 -9.10
C LEU A 60 -0.09 10.31 -10.07
N LYS A 61 0.53 10.44 -11.24
CA LYS A 61 0.12 11.42 -12.26
C LYS A 61 -1.24 11.10 -12.88
N GLN A 62 -1.64 9.83 -12.84
CA GLN A 62 -2.93 9.40 -13.42
C GLN A 62 -4.12 9.70 -12.51
N MET A 63 -3.88 10.07 -11.26
CA MET A 63 -4.93 10.26 -10.27
C MET A 63 -4.98 11.70 -9.81
N ASP A 64 -6.03 12.42 -10.23
CA ASP A 64 -6.28 13.79 -9.79
C ASP A 64 -7.21 13.78 -8.57
N HIS A 65 -6.92 14.66 -7.61
CA HIS A 65 -7.74 14.82 -6.41
C HIS A 65 -8.02 13.49 -5.72
N ALA A 66 -6.96 12.68 -5.53
CA ALA A 66 -7.07 11.38 -4.90
C ALA A 66 -6.62 11.42 -3.44
N GLU A 67 -7.30 10.64 -2.62
CA GLU A 67 -6.96 10.46 -1.21
C GLU A 67 -7.27 9.03 -0.81
N LYS A 68 -6.32 8.39 -0.11
CA LYS A 68 -6.48 7.01 0.37
C LYS A 68 -6.63 6.94 1.87
N SER A 69 -7.45 5.98 2.32
CA SER A 69 -7.56 5.59 3.72
C SER A 69 -7.61 4.07 3.81
N PHE A 70 -7.33 3.54 4.99
CA PHE A 70 -7.27 2.09 5.20
C PHE A 70 -7.89 1.73 6.54
N GLU A 71 -8.76 0.71 6.51
CA GLU A 71 -9.40 0.16 7.69
C GLU A 71 -8.90 -1.27 7.90
N ILE A 72 -8.25 -1.52 9.03
CA ILE A 72 -7.66 -2.81 9.35
C ILE A 72 -8.76 -3.80 9.75
N ALA A 73 -8.80 -4.97 9.10
CA ALA A 73 -9.67 -6.07 9.47
C ALA A 73 -8.94 -7.07 10.37
N SER A 74 -7.68 -7.37 10.07
CA SER A 74 -6.89 -8.30 10.89
C SER A 74 -5.40 -7.98 10.84
N ILE A 75 -4.72 -8.25 11.94
CA ILE A 75 -3.26 -8.15 12.05
C ILE A 75 -2.76 -9.46 12.62
N THR A 76 -1.83 -10.10 11.93
CA THR A 76 -1.17 -11.31 12.40
C THR A 76 0.31 -11.02 12.62
N ASN A 77 0.75 -11.16 13.88
CA ASN A 77 2.14 -11.01 14.25
C ASN A 77 2.88 -12.31 13.91
N ARG A 78 3.96 -12.19 13.16
CA ARG A 78 4.76 -13.34 12.75
C ARG A 78 6.22 -13.08 13.09
N LYS A 79 7.00 -14.16 13.19
CA LYS A 79 8.46 -14.11 13.40
C LYS A 79 8.84 -13.24 14.61
N ASN A 80 8.12 -13.44 15.71
CA ASN A 80 8.37 -12.76 17.00
C ASN A 80 8.34 -11.23 16.87
N GLY A 81 7.40 -10.70 16.11
CA GLY A 81 7.23 -9.26 15.96
C GLY A 81 8.08 -8.62 14.88
N LEU A 82 8.77 -9.43 14.06
CA LEU A 82 9.60 -8.92 12.95
C LEU A 82 8.84 -8.85 11.63
N GLU A 83 7.62 -9.38 11.60
CA GLU A 83 6.80 -9.38 10.41
C GLU A 83 5.32 -9.32 10.79
N PHE A 84 4.54 -8.53 10.06
CA PHE A 84 3.09 -8.48 10.22
C PHE A 84 2.41 -8.78 8.90
N LEU A 85 1.39 -9.64 8.96
CA LEU A 85 0.43 -9.82 7.86
C LEU A 85 -0.82 -9.03 8.23
N ILE A 86 -1.20 -8.08 7.39
CA ILE A 86 -2.30 -7.17 7.65
C ILE A 86 -3.31 -7.28 6.52
N SER A 87 -4.56 -7.51 6.87
CA SER A 87 -5.65 -7.46 5.88
C SER A 87 -6.63 -6.36 6.24
N GLY A 88 -7.29 -5.81 5.25
CA GLY A 88 -8.26 -4.77 5.47
C GLY A 88 -8.83 -4.21 4.18
N LYS A 89 -9.47 -3.06 4.31
CA LYS A 89 -10.17 -2.41 3.22
C LYS A 89 -9.56 -1.04 2.97
N GLU A 90 -9.12 -0.82 1.75
CA GLU A 90 -8.65 0.48 1.29
C GLU A 90 -9.80 1.22 0.63
N THR A 91 -9.94 2.50 0.93
CA THR A 91 -10.86 3.37 0.22
C THR A 91 -10.05 4.47 -0.45
N ALA A 92 -10.19 4.59 -1.76
CA ALA A 92 -9.61 5.69 -2.51
C ALA A 92 -10.72 6.63 -2.95
N LEU A 93 -10.64 7.88 -2.50
CA LEU A 93 -11.52 8.93 -3.00
C LEU A 93 -10.84 9.54 -4.20
N ILE A 94 -11.47 9.45 -5.37
CA ILE A 94 -10.94 10.00 -6.62
C ILE A 94 -11.99 10.93 -7.18
N ASN A 95 -11.69 12.22 -7.22
CA ASN A 95 -12.64 13.27 -7.60
C ASN A 95 -13.93 13.19 -6.78
N GLY A 96 -13.80 12.88 -5.49
CA GLY A 96 -14.93 12.79 -4.57
C GLY A 96 -15.70 11.48 -4.60
N GLU A 97 -15.36 10.55 -5.49
CA GLU A 97 -16.02 9.25 -5.57
C GLU A 97 -15.21 8.16 -4.88
N PRO A 98 -15.85 7.33 -4.03
CA PRO A 98 -15.13 6.27 -3.33
C PRO A 98 -14.96 5.02 -4.20
N TYR A 99 -13.74 4.50 -4.20
CA TYR A 99 -13.41 3.20 -4.80
C TYR A 99 -12.79 2.34 -3.70
N THR A 100 -13.37 1.18 -3.45
CA THR A 100 -12.93 0.30 -2.38
C THR A 100 -12.19 -0.91 -2.92
N ALA A 101 -11.25 -1.41 -2.12
CA ALA A 101 -10.46 -2.59 -2.43
C ALA A 101 -10.20 -3.41 -1.18
N GLN A 102 -10.20 -4.73 -1.32
CA GLN A 102 -9.71 -5.63 -0.29
C GLN A 102 -8.20 -5.74 -0.45
N CYS A 103 -7.47 -5.59 0.66
CA CYS A 103 -6.02 -5.57 0.62
C CYS A 103 -5.40 -6.52 1.63
N MET A 104 -4.24 -7.05 1.25
CA MET A 104 -3.36 -7.76 2.17
C MET A 104 -1.96 -7.21 2.01
N PHE A 105 -1.32 -6.91 3.14
CA PHE A 105 0.04 -6.38 3.18
C PHE A 105 0.91 -7.25 4.06
N VAL A 106 2.16 -7.46 3.65
CA VAL A 106 3.18 -8.03 4.51
C VAL A 106 4.22 -6.96 4.77
N TRP A 107 4.36 -6.56 6.04
CA TRP A 107 5.36 -5.62 6.51
C TRP A 107 6.45 -6.38 7.25
N ARG A 108 7.70 -6.12 6.91
CA ARG A 108 8.86 -6.78 7.49
C ARG A 108 9.84 -5.75 8.03
N LYS A 109 10.39 -6.02 9.21
CA LYS A 109 11.44 -5.16 9.76
C LYS A 109 12.77 -5.53 9.09
N GLU A 110 13.38 -4.55 8.44
CA GLU A 110 14.69 -4.66 7.77
C GLU A 110 15.62 -3.62 8.35
N VAL A 111 16.69 -4.05 8.99
CA VAL A 111 17.71 -3.15 9.58
C VAL A 111 17.06 -1.99 10.36
N ASN A 112 16.21 -2.33 11.32
CA ASN A 112 15.51 -1.38 12.20
C ASN A 112 14.46 -0.50 11.51
N GLU A 113 14.12 -0.76 10.25
CA GLU A 113 13.06 -0.04 9.53
C GLU A 113 11.98 -1.00 9.09
N TRP A 114 10.73 -0.55 9.17
CA TRP A 114 9.62 -1.32 8.63
C TRP A 114 9.51 -1.10 7.13
N LYS A 115 9.51 -2.20 6.35
CA LYS A 115 9.42 -2.16 4.90
C LYS A 115 8.24 -3.01 4.43
N LEU A 116 7.51 -2.49 3.46
CA LEU A 116 6.44 -3.22 2.79
C LEU A 116 7.06 -4.26 1.84
N LEU A 117 6.84 -5.54 2.14
CA LEU A 117 7.42 -6.64 1.39
C LEU A 117 6.47 -7.18 0.33
N ARG A 118 5.18 -7.28 0.68
CA ARG A 118 4.16 -7.81 -0.24
C ARG A 118 2.90 -6.97 -0.13
N GLU A 119 2.22 -6.83 -1.25
CA GLU A 119 0.96 -6.12 -1.33
C GLU A 119 0.06 -6.85 -2.30
N TYR A 120 -1.18 -7.11 -1.88
CA TYR A 120 -2.22 -7.60 -2.77
C TYR A 120 -3.41 -6.66 -2.66
N ILE A 121 -3.85 -6.11 -3.78
CA ILE A 121 -4.98 -5.19 -3.84
C ILE A 121 -5.99 -5.74 -4.82
N GLU A 122 -7.22 -5.95 -4.36
CA GLU A 122 -8.32 -6.38 -5.23
C GLU A 122 -9.44 -5.36 -5.16
N LEU A 123 -9.67 -4.67 -6.27
CA LEU A 123 -10.74 -3.69 -6.37
C LEU A 123 -12.10 -4.38 -6.35
N GLU A 124 -13.01 -3.84 -5.57
CA GLU A 124 -14.40 -4.28 -5.53
C GLU A 124 -15.16 -3.61 -6.68
N ARG A 125 -15.64 -4.42 -7.60
CA ARG A 125 -16.41 -3.92 -8.75
C ARG A 125 -17.68 -4.71 -8.95
#